data_2f4ae65b8aecd11846f1bd9fdc971b7d
#
_entry.id   2f4ae65b8aecd11846f1bd9fdc971b7d
#
_cell.length_a   1.000
_cell.length_b   1.000
_cell.length_c   1.000
_cell.angle_alpha   90.00
_cell.angle_beta   90.00
_cell.angle_gamma   90.00
#
_symmetry.space_group_name_H-M   'P 1'
#
loop_
_entity.id
_entity.type
_entity.pdbx_description
1 polymer ?
#
loop_
_entity_poly.entity_id
_entity_poly.type
_entity_poly.pdbx_seq_one_letter_code
_entity_poly.pdbx_strand_id
1 'polypeptide(L)'
;MWTSESDALTATTGIYYRLRQAFAQSKANPFFWGELRVGPAMWGKGTGRSLCDNDMLDVMLNTLSASDASTDWSYLYTTIDQCNQVLKYAPGIGMSEDNMNYCLGNARFIRAYCYFWIARVWGDAPVITTPTEGTGEAIYPSRHPVAEVYARIEDDLNAAAG
;
A
#
# COMPACT_ATOMS: atom_id res chain seq x y z
N MET A 1 -15.19 -17.43 -3.66
CA MET A 1 -14.00 -18.28 -3.36
C MET A 1 -13.33 -18.59 -4.68
N TRP A 2 -12.02 -18.39 -4.81
CA TRP A 2 -11.30 -18.68 -6.06
C TRP A 2 -11.26 -20.19 -6.27
N THR A 3 -11.49 -20.62 -7.50
CA THR A 3 -11.57 -22.04 -7.83
C THR A 3 -10.71 -22.43 -9.03
N SER A 4 -10.17 -21.44 -9.74
CA SER A 4 -9.39 -21.64 -10.96
C SER A 4 -8.11 -20.81 -10.99
N GLU A 5 -7.15 -21.27 -11.78
CA GLU A 5 -5.93 -20.53 -12.10
C GLU A 5 -6.22 -19.10 -12.63
N SER A 6 -7.24 -18.98 -13.50
CA SER A 6 -7.68 -17.69 -14.02
C SER A 6 -8.12 -16.72 -12.93
N ASP A 7 -8.75 -17.23 -11.85
CA ASP A 7 -9.15 -16.41 -10.71
C ASP A 7 -7.94 -15.84 -9.98
N ALA A 8 -6.91 -16.68 -9.75
CA ALA A 8 -5.67 -16.26 -9.09
C ALA A 8 -4.89 -15.23 -9.92
N LEU A 9 -4.76 -15.45 -11.22
CA LEU A 9 -4.10 -14.52 -12.14
C LEU A 9 -4.85 -13.17 -12.22
N THR A 10 -6.18 -13.22 -12.27
CA THR A 10 -7.03 -12.02 -12.27
C THR A 10 -6.90 -11.25 -10.96
N ALA A 11 -6.90 -11.95 -9.83
CA ALA A 11 -6.70 -11.34 -8.51
C ALA A 11 -5.32 -10.69 -8.39
N THR A 12 -4.27 -11.35 -8.91
CA THR A 12 -2.91 -10.81 -8.93
C THR A 12 -2.84 -9.54 -9.79
N THR A 13 -3.47 -9.54 -10.96
CA THR A 13 -3.61 -8.31 -11.78
C THR A 13 -4.38 -7.22 -11.03
N GLY A 14 -5.40 -7.59 -10.25
CA GLY A 14 -6.18 -6.69 -9.41
C GLY A 14 -5.34 -5.95 -8.36
N ILE A 15 -4.25 -6.55 -7.86
CA ILE A 15 -3.32 -5.88 -6.92
C ILE A 15 -2.71 -4.62 -7.55
N TYR A 16 -2.29 -4.70 -8.82
CA TYR A 16 -1.72 -3.55 -9.54
C TYR A 16 -2.75 -2.44 -9.74
N TYR A 17 -4.00 -2.80 -9.99
CA TYR A 17 -5.09 -1.82 -10.05
C TYR A 17 -5.27 -1.08 -8.71
N ARG A 18 -5.23 -1.81 -7.58
CA ARG A 18 -5.31 -1.21 -6.24
C ARG A 18 -4.11 -0.32 -5.94
N LEU A 19 -2.90 -0.77 -6.28
CA LEU A 19 -1.68 0.03 -6.13
C LEU A 19 -1.78 1.34 -6.93
N ARG A 20 -2.27 1.26 -8.18
CA ARG A 20 -2.51 2.45 -8.99
C ARG A 20 -3.52 3.39 -8.33
N GLN A 21 -4.61 2.86 -7.75
CA GLN A 21 -5.58 3.68 -7.03
C GLN A 21 -4.93 4.37 -5.82
N ALA A 22 -4.11 3.65 -5.06
CA ALA A 22 -3.42 4.19 -3.90
C ALA A 22 -2.56 5.41 -4.28
N PHE A 23 -1.87 5.38 -5.42
CA PHE A 23 -0.95 6.44 -5.82
C PHE A 23 -1.52 7.48 -6.77
N ALA A 24 -2.58 7.17 -7.50
CA ALA A 24 -3.14 8.08 -8.49
C ALA A 24 -4.41 8.81 -8.03
N GLN A 25 -5.15 8.25 -7.09
CA GLN A 25 -6.44 8.79 -6.64
C GLN A 25 -6.42 9.33 -5.21
N SER A 26 -5.45 8.92 -4.41
CA SER A 26 -5.28 9.41 -3.05
C SER A 26 -4.37 10.63 -3.02
N LYS A 27 -4.64 11.58 -2.12
CA LYS A 27 -3.70 12.66 -1.76
C LYS A 27 -2.51 12.11 -0.96
N ALA A 28 -2.64 10.93 -0.41
CA ALA A 28 -1.56 10.19 0.26
C ALA A 28 -0.72 9.45 -0.79
N ASN A 29 0.15 10.14 -1.49
CA ASN A 29 0.95 9.59 -2.58
C ASN A 29 2.39 10.11 -2.58
N PRO A 30 3.32 9.42 -3.28
CA PRO A 30 4.75 9.76 -3.29
C PRO A 30 5.08 11.19 -3.72
N PHE A 31 4.30 11.78 -4.61
CA PHE A 31 4.52 13.15 -5.06
C PHE A 31 4.31 14.15 -3.92
N PHE A 32 3.23 14.00 -3.15
CA PHE A 32 2.96 14.86 -2.01
C PHE A 32 3.94 14.64 -0.87
N TRP A 33 4.27 13.38 -0.56
CA TRP A 33 5.20 13.06 0.53
C TRP A 33 6.65 13.42 0.23
N GLY A 34 7.06 13.38 -1.04
CA GLY A 34 8.40 13.68 -1.49
C GLY A 34 8.52 15.10 -2.05
N GLU A 35 8.15 15.28 -3.31
CA GLU A 35 8.44 16.46 -4.09
C GLU A 35 7.80 17.75 -3.55
N LEU A 36 6.55 17.66 -3.10
CA LEU A 36 5.85 18.83 -2.57
C LEU A 36 6.36 19.22 -1.18
N ARG A 37 6.70 18.24 -0.34
CA ARG A 37 7.14 18.47 1.04
C ARG A 37 8.55 19.03 1.15
N VAL A 38 9.45 18.65 0.23
CA VAL A 38 10.89 19.06 0.28
C VAL A 38 11.22 20.25 -0.61
N GLY A 39 10.23 20.81 -1.31
CA GLY A 39 10.35 22.11 -2.00
C GLY A 39 10.72 22.10 -3.47
N PRO A 40 11.13 21.00 -4.16
CA PRO A 40 11.35 21.04 -5.61
C PRO A 40 10.09 21.35 -6.40
N ALA A 41 8.92 20.96 -5.87
CA ALA A 41 7.62 21.31 -6.41
C ALA A 41 6.91 22.31 -5.49
N MET A 42 6.22 23.27 -6.09
CA MET A 42 5.36 24.21 -5.38
C MET A 42 3.96 24.15 -5.99
N TRP A 43 2.94 24.17 -5.13
CA TRP A 43 1.59 24.36 -5.59
C TRP A 43 1.39 25.78 -6.05
N GLY A 44 1.17 25.98 -7.35
CA GLY A 44 1.00 27.31 -7.93
C GLY A 44 -0.35 27.94 -7.55
N LYS A 45 -0.36 29.21 -7.15
CA LYS A 45 -1.59 29.97 -7.06
C LYS A 45 -2.14 30.19 -8.48
N GLY A 46 -3.19 29.44 -8.83
CA GLY A 46 -3.97 29.73 -10.03
C GLY A 46 -4.67 31.07 -9.88
N THR A 47 -4.65 31.89 -10.94
CA THR A 47 -5.42 33.14 -11.00
C THR A 47 -6.91 32.82 -10.95
N GLY A 48 -7.58 33.16 -9.86
CA GLY A 48 -9.03 33.26 -9.78
C GLY A 48 -9.81 32.21 -9.03
N ARG A 49 -9.19 31.15 -8.54
CA ARG A 49 -9.77 30.22 -7.54
C ARG A 49 -8.67 29.71 -6.64
N SER A 50 -8.97 29.63 -5.36
CA SER A 50 -8.19 28.86 -4.41
C SER A 50 -8.18 27.38 -4.84
N LEU A 51 -7.29 27.02 -5.74
CA LEU A 51 -6.97 25.65 -6.10
C LEU A 51 -5.99 25.04 -5.09
N CYS A 52 -5.55 25.79 -4.09
CA CYS A 52 -4.91 25.24 -2.93
C CYS A 52 -5.98 24.52 -2.12
N ASP A 53 -6.06 23.24 -2.34
CA ASP A 53 -6.56 22.31 -1.34
C ASP A 53 -5.74 22.55 -0.06
N ASN A 54 -6.38 22.81 1.07
CA ASN A 54 -5.70 23.09 2.32
C ASN A 54 -4.70 21.97 2.68
N ASP A 55 -5.06 20.70 2.40
CA ASP A 55 -4.18 19.55 2.63
C ASP A 55 -2.84 19.64 1.88
N MET A 56 -2.82 20.19 0.65
CA MET A 56 -1.58 20.36 -0.11
C MET A 56 -0.73 21.50 0.46
N LEU A 57 -1.36 22.55 0.94
CA LEU A 57 -0.67 23.65 1.62
C LEU A 57 -0.04 23.16 2.92
N ASP A 58 -0.76 22.34 3.68
CA ASP A 58 -0.27 21.77 4.93
C ASP A 58 0.90 20.82 4.72
N VAL A 59 0.90 20.05 3.61
CA VAL A 59 2.09 19.27 3.19
C VAL A 59 3.29 20.16 2.93
N MET A 60 3.12 21.24 2.15
CA MET A 60 4.21 22.19 1.81
C MET A 60 4.76 22.92 3.04
N LEU A 61 3.88 23.29 3.96
CA LEU A 61 4.25 24.07 5.16
C LEU A 61 4.67 23.17 6.34
N ASN A 62 4.59 21.85 6.19
CA ASN A 62 4.78 20.87 7.28
C ASN A 62 3.87 21.11 8.49
N THR A 63 2.64 21.54 8.25
CA THR A 63 1.61 21.79 9.26
C THR A 63 0.55 20.68 9.32
N LEU A 64 0.88 19.49 8.84
CA LEU A 64 -0.01 18.34 8.75
C LEU A 64 -0.66 17.96 10.08
N SER A 65 -1.93 17.66 10.03
CA SER A 65 -2.72 17.08 11.10
C SER A 65 -3.19 15.66 10.74
N ALA A 66 -3.67 14.91 11.73
CA ALA A 66 -4.18 13.56 11.50
C ALA A 66 -5.47 13.51 10.64
N SER A 67 -6.13 14.65 10.44
CA SER A 67 -7.33 14.78 9.61
C SER A 67 -7.05 15.08 8.14
N ASP A 68 -5.80 15.36 7.78
CA ASP A 68 -5.44 15.69 6.40
C ASP A 68 -5.48 14.45 5.52
N ALA A 69 -6.08 14.56 4.33
CA ALA A 69 -6.22 13.43 3.43
C ALA A 69 -4.87 12.89 2.93
N SER A 70 -3.79 13.70 2.99
CA SER A 70 -2.43 13.25 2.69
C SER A 70 -1.83 12.31 3.74
N THR A 71 -2.46 12.20 4.92
CA THR A 71 -2.07 11.26 5.98
C THR A 71 -2.87 9.97 5.99
N ASP A 72 -3.79 9.79 5.05
CA ASP A 72 -4.61 8.58 4.92
C ASP A 72 -3.81 7.44 4.25
N TRP A 73 -3.54 6.39 5.00
CA TRP A 73 -2.87 5.16 4.54
C TRP A 73 -3.81 4.02 4.13
N SER A 74 -5.13 4.25 4.19
CA SER A 74 -6.15 3.21 3.97
C SER A 74 -6.02 2.49 2.62
N TYR A 75 -5.68 3.24 1.55
CA TYR A 75 -5.47 2.67 0.22
C TYR A 75 -4.26 1.72 0.15
N LEU A 76 -3.19 2.01 0.91
CA LEU A 76 -2.04 1.11 1.00
C LEU A 76 -2.42 -0.18 1.72
N TYR A 77 -3.14 -0.09 2.83
CA TYR A 77 -3.61 -1.27 3.56
C TYR A 77 -4.65 -2.08 2.79
N THR A 78 -5.51 -1.43 1.99
CA THR A 78 -6.40 -2.14 1.06
C THR A 78 -5.61 -2.94 0.02
N THR A 79 -4.49 -2.40 -0.46
CA THR A 79 -3.61 -3.11 -1.38
C THR A 79 -2.89 -4.27 -0.69
N ILE A 80 -2.40 -4.06 0.55
CA ILE A 80 -1.80 -5.11 1.38
C ILE A 80 -2.79 -6.25 1.64
N ASP A 81 -4.05 -5.94 1.93
CA ASP A 81 -5.08 -6.96 2.13
C ASP A 81 -5.29 -7.83 0.88
N GLN A 82 -5.33 -7.21 -0.31
CA GLN A 82 -5.39 -7.96 -1.57
C GLN A 82 -4.17 -8.84 -1.80
N CYS A 83 -2.96 -8.35 -1.45
CA CYS A 83 -1.76 -9.18 -1.49
C CYS A 83 -1.88 -10.38 -0.55
N ASN A 84 -2.36 -10.16 0.68
CA ASN A 84 -2.58 -11.22 1.66
C ASN A 84 -3.59 -12.26 1.17
N GLN A 85 -4.65 -11.83 0.46
CA GLN A 85 -5.61 -12.76 -0.16
C GLN A 85 -4.94 -13.64 -1.21
N VAL A 86 -4.12 -13.08 -2.10
CA VAL A 86 -3.37 -13.88 -3.09
C VAL A 86 -2.45 -14.86 -2.39
N LEU A 87 -1.66 -14.41 -1.41
CA LEU A 87 -0.71 -15.25 -0.66
C LEU A 87 -1.40 -16.39 0.09
N LYS A 88 -2.63 -16.18 0.56
CA LYS A 88 -3.40 -17.18 1.30
C LYS A 88 -4.10 -18.17 0.39
N TYR A 89 -4.74 -17.70 -0.68
CA TYR A 89 -5.66 -18.53 -1.45
C TYR A 89 -5.06 -19.13 -2.71
N ALA A 90 -4.07 -18.50 -3.35
CA ALA A 90 -3.44 -19.04 -4.55
C ALA A 90 -2.80 -20.42 -4.33
N PRO A 91 -2.12 -20.72 -3.20
CA PRO A 91 -1.52 -22.04 -2.97
C PRO A 91 -2.53 -23.21 -2.91
N GLY A 92 -3.80 -22.93 -2.65
CA GLY A 92 -4.87 -23.92 -2.65
C GLY A 92 -5.45 -24.24 -4.03
N ILE A 93 -4.98 -23.56 -5.09
CA ILE A 93 -5.48 -23.72 -6.45
C ILE A 93 -4.48 -24.54 -7.27
N GLY A 94 -4.98 -25.55 -7.99
CA GLY A 94 -4.16 -26.29 -8.94
C GLY A 94 -3.79 -25.41 -10.13
N MET A 95 -2.49 -25.06 -10.23
CA MET A 95 -1.94 -24.27 -11.34
C MET A 95 -0.50 -24.68 -11.64
N SER A 96 0.06 -24.19 -12.74
CA SER A 96 1.47 -24.41 -13.06
C SER A 96 2.38 -23.73 -12.02
N GLU A 97 3.59 -24.28 -11.83
CA GLU A 97 4.59 -23.72 -10.92
C GLU A 97 4.93 -22.27 -11.31
N ASP A 98 5.10 -22.01 -12.61
CA ASP A 98 5.40 -20.66 -13.13
C ASP A 98 4.30 -19.66 -12.75
N ASN A 99 3.03 -20.02 -12.90
CA ASN A 99 1.91 -19.15 -12.56
C ASN A 99 1.75 -18.99 -11.04
N MET A 100 2.06 -20.04 -10.26
CA MET A 100 2.13 -19.95 -8.81
C MET A 100 3.20 -18.95 -8.38
N ASN A 101 4.42 -19.12 -8.89
CA ASN A 101 5.55 -18.22 -8.60
C ASN A 101 5.24 -16.79 -9.04
N TYR A 102 4.62 -16.60 -10.20
CA TYR A 102 4.16 -15.30 -10.65
C TYR A 102 3.17 -14.66 -9.66
N CYS A 103 2.16 -15.38 -9.21
CA CYS A 103 1.17 -14.86 -8.27
C CYS A 103 1.79 -14.48 -6.91
N LEU A 104 2.56 -15.40 -6.33
CA LEU A 104 3.15 -15.21 -5.01
C LEU A 104 4.26 -14.15 -5.02
N GLY A 105 5.12 -14.16 -6.03
CA GLY A 105 6.20 -13.16 -6.19
C GLY A 105 5.65 -11.75 -6.32
N ASN A 106 4.64 -11.54 -7.19
CA ASN A 106 4.01 -10.23 -7.36
C ASN A 106 3.31 -9.76 -6.08
N ALA A 107 2.58 -10.65 -5.42
CA ALA A 107 1.88 -10.28 -4.18
C ALA A 107 2.86 -9.87 -3.06
N ARG A 108 3.97 -10.59 -2.89
CA ARG A 108 5.02 -10.25 -1.92
C ARG A 108 5.71 -8.94 -2.28
N PHE A 109 6.13 -8.77 -3.53
CA PHE A 109 6.78 -7.55 -3.98
C PHE A 109 5.92 -6.31 -3.74
N ILE A 110 4.64 -6.35 -4.12
CA ILE A 110 3.74 -5.19 -3.96
C ILE A 110 3.43 -4.94 -2.49
N ARG A 111 3.30 -5.98 -1.66
CA ARG A 111 3.12 -5.83 -0.21
C ARG A 111 4.33 -5.16 0.43
N ALA A 112 5.54 -5.60 0.09
CA ALA A 112 6.78 -4.96 0.51
C ALA A 112 6.84 -3.48 0.07
N TYR A 113 6.46 -3.18 -1.16
CA TYR A 113 6.43 -1.82 -1.69
C TYR A 113 5.44 -0.92 -0.94
N CYS A 114 4.25 -1.42 -0.58
CA CYS A 114 3.31 -0.69 0.25
C CYS A 114 3.88 -0.41 1.65
N TYR A 115 4.47 -1.42 2.31
CA TYR A 115 5.11 -1.25 3.61
C TYR A 115 6.31 -0.30 3.56
N PHE A 116 7.08 -0.31 2.48
CA PHE A 116 8.19 0.64 2.31
C PHE A 116 7.70 2.09 2.34
N TRP A 117 6.60 2.41 1.68
CA TRP A 117 6.01 3.73 1.76
C TRP A 117 5.43 4.05 3.14
N ILE A 118 4.77 3.08 3.76
CA ILE A 118 4.23 3.24 5.12
C ILE A 118 5.36 3.52 6.11
N ALA A 119 6.44 2.75 6.10
CA ALA A 119 7.59 2.94 6.97
C ALA A 119 8.25 4.31 6.80
N ARG A 120 8.39 4.76 5.54
CA ARG A 120 9.03 6.06 5.24
C ARG A 120 8.21 7.27 5.65
N VAL A 121 6.88 7.18 5.57
CA VAL A 121 5.99 8.32 5.79
C VAL A 121 5.48 8.37 7.24
N TRP A 122 5.15 7.22 7.83
CA TRP A 122 4.55 7.14 9.16
C TRP A 122 5.43 6.47 10.23
N GLY A 123 6.51 5.82 9.85
CA GLY A 123 7.38 5.10 10.78
C GLY A 123 6.73 3.82 11.29
N ASP A 124 6.47 3.77 12.60
CA ASP A 124 5.80 2.65 13.24
C ASP A 124 4.40 2.41 12.65
N ALA A 125 4.09 1.17 12.31
CA ALA A 125 2.85 0.84 11.61
C ALA A 125 2.37 -0.59 11.91
N PRO A 126 1.06 -0.89 11.77
CA PRO A 126 0.58 -2.26 11.86
C PRO A 126 1.16 -3.15 10.78
N VAL A 127 1.73 -4.31 11.15
CA VAL A 127 2.17 -5.34 10.21
C VAL A 127 1.11 -6.41 10.09
N ILE A 128 0.37 -6.39 8.96
CA ILE A 128 -0.77 -7.28 8.69
C ILE A 128 -0.36 -8.25 7.59
N THR A 129 -0.26 -9.54 7.90
CA THR A 129 0.18 -10.59 6.98
C THR A 129 -0.90 -11.58 6.58
N THR A 130 -2.10 -11.41 7.13
CA THR A 130 -3.28 -12.23 6.83
C THR A 130 -4.39 -11.36 6.26
N PRO A 131 -5.22 -11.88 5.34
CA PRO A 131 -6.36 -11.13 4.83
C PRO A 131 -7.40 -10.88 5.91
N THR A 132 -8.14 -9.78 5.77
CA THR A 132 -9.27 -9.46 6.65
C THR A 132 -10.43 -10.42 6.38
N GLU A 133 -10.79 -11.20 7.38
CA GLU A 133 -11.91 -12.17 7.30
C GLU A 133 -12.94 -11.83 8.38
N GLY A 134 -14.04 -11.21 7.94
CA GLY A 134 -15.14 -10.86 8.84
C GLY A 134 -14.86 -9.65 9.73
N THR A 135 -15.63 -9.54 10.80
CA THR A 135 -15.58 -8.44 11.78
C THR A 135 -14.92 -8.87 13.10
N GLY A 136 -13.88 -9.70 13.04
CA GLY A 136 -13.20 -10.26 14.22
C GLY A 136 -12.25 -9.28 14.93
N GLU A 137 -11.49 -9.79 15.91
CA GLU A 137 -10.59 -9.01 16.78
C GLU A 137 -9.48 -8.22 16.08
N ALA A 138 -9.22 -8.47 14.81
CA ALA A 138 -8.18 -7.80 14.02
C ALA A 138 -8.55 -6.38 13.54
N ILE A 139 -9.67 -5.83 13.96
CA ILE A 139 -10.15 -4.51 13.50
C ILE A 139 -9.22 -3.37 13.95
N TYR A 140 -8.49 -3.53 15.05
CA TYR A 140 -7.59 -2.51 15.60
C TYR A 140 -6.19 -3.08 15.90
N PRO A 141 -5.41 -3.42 14.87
CA PRO A 141 -4.06 -3.93 15.10
C PRO A 141 -3.17 -2.86 15.72
N SER A 142 -2.32 -3.26 16.66
CA SER A 142 -1.32 -2.37 17.25
C SER A 142 -0.22 -2.04 16.24
N ARG A 143 0.45 -0.89 16.43
CA ARG A 143 1.64 -0.54 15.66
C ARG A 143 2.83 -1.38 16.11
N HIS A 144 3.65 -1.78 15.16
CA HIS A 144 4.95 -2.40 15.36
C HIS A 144 6.03 -1.34 15.14
N PRO A 145 7.18 -1.45 15.82
CA PRO A 145 8.34 -0.60 15.57
C PRO A 145 8.74 -0.61 14.09
N VAL A 146 9.20 0.52 13.57
CA VAL A 146 9.60 0.66 12.17
C VAL A 146 10.65 -0.39 11.74
N ALA A 147 11.51 -0.84 12.65
CA ALA A 147 12.47 -1.90 12.39
C ALA A 147 11.79 -3.23 12.03
N GLU A 148 10.67 -3.57 12.66
CA GLU A 148 9.89 -4.77 12.34
C GLU A 148 9.15 -4.62 10.99
N VAL A 149 8.72 -3.39 10.66
CA VAL A 149 8.15 -3.11 9.34
C VAL A 149 9.21 -3.34 8.25
N TYR A 150 10.45 -2.85 8.45
CA TYR A 150 11.55 -3.11 7.51
C TYR A 150 11.92 -4.59 7.43
N ALA A 151 11.95 -5.31 8.55
CA ALA A 151 12.17 -6.76 8.54
C ALA A 151 11.12 -7.47 7.66
N ARG A 152 9.84 -7.06 7.76
CA ARG A 152 8.78 -7.61 6.90
C ARG A 152 9.01 -7.29 5.42
N ILE A 153 9.47 -6.08 5.09
CA ILE A 153 9.81 -5.68 3.71
C ILE A 153 10.91 -6.59 3.16
N GLU A 154 11.99 -6.80 3.92
CA GLU A 154 13.13 -7.63 3.51
C GLU A 154 12.71 -9.09 3.31
N ASP A 155 11.92 -9.65 4.22
CA ASP A 155 11.39 -11.01 4.11
C ASP A 155 10.56 -11.19 2.83
N ASP A 156 9.67 -10.23 2.54
CA ASP A 156 8.81 -10.29 1.37
C ASP A 156 9.62 -10.13 0.06
N LEU A 157 10.61 -9.24 0.03
CA LEU A 157 11.47 -9.05 -1.14
C LEU A 157 12.35 -10.27 -1.39
N ASN A 158 12.96 -10.84 -0.37
CA ASN A 158 13.78 -12.05 -0.49
C ASN A 158 12.93 -13.23 -1.01
N ALA A 159 11.73 -13.39 -0.47
CA ALA A 159 10.84 -14.45 -0.91
C ALA A 159 10.15 -14.18 -2.26
N ALA A 160 10.21 -12.97 -2.79
CA ALA A 160 9.74 -12.63 -4.15
C ALA A 160 10.83 -12.84 -5.21
N ALA A 161 12.11 -12.79 -4.81
CA ALA A 161 13.27 -12.92 -5.72
C ALA A 161 13.72 -14.38 -5.95
N GLY A 162 13.33 -15.31 -5.06
CA GLY A 162 13.63 -16.75 -5.13
C GLY A 162 12.52 -17.52 -5.78
#